data_b23585d0e8341e4a5f6ccfdcf1a4299a
#
_entry.id   b23585d0e8341e4a5f6ccfdcf1a4299a
#
_cell.length_a   1.000
_cell.length_b   1.000
_cell.length_c   1.000
_cell.angle_alpha   90.00
_cell.angle_beta   90.00
_cell.angle_gamma   90.00
#
_symmetry.space_group_name_H-M   'P 1'
#
loop_
_entity.id
_entity.type
_entity.pdbx_description
1 polymer ?
#
loop_
_entity_poly.entity_id
_entity_poly.type
_entity_poly.pdbx_seq_one_letter_code
_entity_poly.pdbx_strand_id
1 'polypeptide(L)'
;MALPSVEYTPRSPGGSVLYQVVREHFETFRAEAAHLRDGEGLPRFVEEEFEAYLRCGWLAGGFARFRCGCGLDRLVAFSCKGRGFCASCGGRRMAERAAHLVDHVFPDVPVRQWVLSLPPRIRYLLAWRHDLCKAVVGVLLREVNRHLRERAGAQGVVDPRGGAVAVVQRFGGALNLNVHIHALVLDGVFARAEDGRLAFHATPGLTAADVA
;
A
#
# COMPACT_ATOMS: atom_id res chain seq x y z
N MET A 1 -27.67 6.32 11.02
CA MET A 1 -26.80 7.43 11.45
C MET A 1 -26.27 8.12 10.20
N ALA A 2 -26.59 9.39 9.93
CA ALA A 2 -26.01 10.12 8.83
C ALA A 2 -24.54 10.42 9.16
N LEU A 3 -23.62 10.04 8.30
CA LEU A 3 -22.21 10.42 8.42
C LEU A 3 -22.11 11.95 8.39
N PRO A 4 -21.30 12.58 9.26
CA PRO A 4 -21.10 14.01 9.20
C PRO A 4 -20.62 14.40 7.80
N SER A 5 -21.25 15.39 7.20
CA SER A 5 -20.83 15.94 5.93
C SER A 5 -19.45 16.57 6.10
N VAL A 6 -18.41 15.86 5.66
CA VAL A 6 -17.06 16.43 5.64
C VAL A 6 -17.02 17.49 4.56
N GLU A 7 -16.91 18.75 4.97
CA GLU A 7 -16.76 19.86 4.03
C GLU A 7 -15.45 19.68 3.24
N TYR A 8 -15.55 19.63 1.93
CA TYR A 8 -14.37 19.52 1.07
C TYR A 8 -13.53 20.80 1.14
N THR A 9 -12.34 20.68 1.69
CA THR A 9 -11.35 21.76 1.67
C THR A 9 -10.39 21.55 0.49
N PRO A 10 -10.30 22.51 -0.45
CA PRO A 10 -9.34 22.44 -1.55
C PRO A 10 -7.91 22.31 -1.02
N ARG A 11 -7.11 21.47 -1.67
CA ARG A 11 -5.70 21.36 -1.32
C ARG A 11 -4.95 22.65 -1.60
N SER A 12 -4.07 23.06 -0.69
CA SER A 12 -3.06 24.12 -0.91
C SER A 12 -1.68 23.49 -1.10
N PRO A 13 -1.25 23.18 -2.33
CA PRO A 13 0.01 22.49 -2.57
C PRO A 13 1.23 23.21 -2.01
N GLY A 14 1.28 24.53 -2.16
CA GLY A 14 2.39 25.37 -1.71
C GLY A 14 2.63 25.41 -0.21
N GLY A 15 1.64 25.00 0.60
CA GLY A 15 1.76 24.97 2.07
C GLY A 15 2.52 23.73 2.62
N SER A 16 2.84 22.73 1.78
CA SER A 16 3.57 21.55 2.28
C SER A 16 5.08 21.74 2.17
N VAL A 17 5.80 21.33 3.23
CA VAL A 17 7.27 21.37 3.26
C VAL A 17 7.87 20.61 2.09
N LEU A 18 7.34 19.42 1.77
CA LEU A 18 7.82 18.63 0.63
C LEU A 18 7.70 19.40 -0.71
N TYR A 19 6.60 20.12 -0.91
CA TYR A 19 6.44 20.93 -2.11
C TYR A 19 7.49 22.05 -2.20
N GLN A 20 7.73 22.72 -1.08
CA GLN A 20 8.70 23.81 -1.03
C GLN A 20 10.11 23.30 -1.33
N VAL A 21 10.53 22.20 -0.69
CA VAL A 21 11.83 21.57 -0.94
C VAL A 21 11.97 21.14 -2.40
N VAL A 22 11.00 20.45 -2.95
CA VAL A 22 11.08 20.01 -4.36
C VAL A 22 11.12 21.21 -5.31
N ARG A 23 10.30 22.24 -5.09
CA ARG A 23 10.29 23.42 -5.92
C ARG A 23 11.62 24.19 -5.90
N GLU A 24 12.27 24.24 -4.74
CA GLU A 24 13.52 24.98 -4.54
C GLU A 24 14.73 24.21 -5.08
N HIS A 25 14.75 22.88 -4.92
CA HIS A 25 15.96 22.11 -5.15
C HIS A 25 15.91 21.18 -6.38
N PHE A 26 14.77 21.03 -7.04
CA PHE A 26 14.66 20.07 -8.15
C PHE A 26 15.60 20.39 -9.32
N GLU A 27 15.73 21.65 -9.71
CA GLU A 27 16.62 22.04 -10.81
C GLU A 27 18.09 21.79 -10.47
N THR A 28 18.51 22.12 -9.24
CA THR A 28 19.86 21.81 -8.75
C THR A 28 20.12 20.31 -8.76
N PHE A 29 19.19 19.52 -8.23
CA PHE A 29 19.30 18.06 -8.23
C PHE A 29 19.41 17.49 -9.66
N ARG A 30 18.62 18.01 -10.60
CA ARG A 30 18.66 17.60 -12.01
C ARG A 30 20.02 17.90 -12.64
N ALA A 31 20.57 19.09 -12.41
CA ALA A 31 21.88 19.48 -12.90
C ALA A 31 23.01 18.64 -12.31
N GLU A 32 22.98 18.38 -11.00
CA GLU A 32 23.96 17.51 -10.34
C GLU A 32 23.89 16.08 -10.84
N ALA A 33 22.70 15.54 -11.05
CA ALA A 33 22.52 14.20 -11.60
C ALA A 33 23.11 14.06 -13.02
N ALA A 34 22.97 15.08 -13.85
CA ALA A 34 23.60 15.11 -15.17
C ALA A 34 25.12 15.13 -15.06
N HIS A 35 25.68 15.90 -14.14
CA HIS A 35 27.12 15.95 -13.90
C HIS A 35 27.69 14.61 -13.43
N LEU A 36 27.01 13.94 -12.50
CA LEU A 36 27.46 12.67 -11.94
C LEU A 36 27.29 11.46 -12.89
N ARG A 37 26.53 11.61 -13.98
CA ARG A 37 26.21 10.54 -14.92
C ARG A 37 26.70 10.83 -16.36
N ASP A 38 27.83 11.47 -16.46
CA ASP A 38 28.48 11.76 -17.75
C ASP A 38 27.55 12.47 -18.77
N GLY A 39 26.65 13.32 -18.27
CA GLY A 39 25.69 14.08 -19.08
C GLY A 39 24.36 13.39 -19.36
N GLU A 40 24.17 12.14 -18.95
CA GLU A 40 22.90 11.42 -19.19
C GLU A 40 21.70 11.98 -18.41
N GLY A 41 21.95 12.69 -17.31
CA GLY A 41 20.90 13.27 -16.46
C GLY A 41 20.07 12.22 -15.69
N LEU A 42 18.89 12.66 -15.23
CA LEU A 42 17.93 11.77 -14.60
C LEU A 42 17.19 10.94 -15.67
N PRO A 43 16.79 9.71 -15.34
CA PRO A 43 15.86 8.99 -16.21
C PRO A 43 14.57 9.80 -16.42
N ARG A 44 14.09 9.86 -17.64
CA ARG A 44 12.92 10.67 -18.03
C ARG A 44 11.70 10.45 -17.13
N PHE A 45 11.41 9.23 -16.73
CA PHE A 45 10.28 8.94 -15.84
C PHE A 45 10.43 9.56 -14.45
N VAL A 46 11.68 9.80 -13.99
CA VAL A 46 11.95 10.50 -12.71
C VAL A 46 11.66 11.98 -12.87
N GLU A 47 12.14 12.62 -13.94
CA GLU A 47 11.85 14.02 -14.22
C GLU A 47 10.36 14.27 -14.36
N GLU A 48 9.67 13.46 -15.15
CA GLU A 48 8.21 13.53 -15.33
C GLU A 48 7.45 13.39 -13.99
N GLU A 49 7.91 12.56 -13.06
CA GLU A 49 7.29 12.41 -11.73
C GLU A 49 7.45 13.67 -10.88
N PHE A 50 8.62 14.31 -10.88
CA PHE A 50 8.85 15.57 -10.18
C PHE A 50 8.04 16.71 -10.77
N GLU A 51 8.05 16.87 -12.09
CA GLU A 51 7.27 17.90 -12.77
C GLU A 51 5.77 17.72 -12.57
N ALA A 52 5.27 16.49 -12.68
CA ALA A 52 3.87 16.18 -12.42
C ALA A 52 3.48 16.50 -10.96
N TYR A 53 4.38 16.21 -10.01
CA TYR A 53 4.18 16.54 -8.60
C TYR A 53 4.07 18.05 -8.40
N LEU A 54 4.94 18.85 -9.00
CA LEU A 54 4.93 20.32 -8.88
C LEU A 54 3.65 20.95 -9.47
N ARG A 55 3.03 20.32 -10.46
CA ARG A 55 1.74 20.75 -11.04
C ARG A 55 0.52 20.20 -10.29
N CYS A 56 0.71 19.25 -9.38
CA CYS A 56 -0.37 18.52 -8.71
C CYS A 56 -1.22 19.41 -7.80
N GLY A 57 -2.49 19.58 -8.15
CA GLY A 57 -3.45 20.34 -7.34
C GLY A 57 -3.41 21.85 -7.55
N TRP A 58 -2.66 22.33 -8.52
CA TRP A 58 -2.68 23.73 -8.93
C TRP A 58 -3.68 23.96 -10.07
N LEU A 59 -4.53 24.96 -9.94
CA LEU A 59 -5.50 25.32 -10.99
C LEU A 59 -4.81 25.71 -12.31
N ALA A 60 -3.64 26.35 -12.23
CA ALA A 60 -2.83 26.70 -13.40
C ALA A 60 -2.33 25.47 -14.18
N GLY A 61 -2.23 24.31 -13.53
CA GLY A 61 -1.89 23.03 -14.16
C GLY A 61 -3.07 22.33 -14.84
N GLY A 62 -4.26 22.98 -14.82
CA GLY A 62 -5.51 22.47 -15.37
C GLY A 62 -6.51 22.05 -14.28
N PHE A 63 -7.79 22.12 -14.62
CA PHE A 63 -8.88 21.82 -13.71
C PHE A 63 -10.13 21.32 -14.44
N ALA A 64 -11.00 20.64 -13.71
CA ALA A 64 -12.37 20.38 -14.12
C ALA A 64 -13.31 21.35 -13.40
N ARG A 65 -14.31 21.85 -14.13
CA ARG A 65 -15.37 22.68 -13.60
C ARG A 65 -16.64 21.85 -13.43
N PHE A 66 -17.15 21.81 -12.23
CA PHE A 66 -18.41 21.14 -11.90
C PHE A 66 -19.47 22.20 -11.59
N ARG A 67 -20.59 22.17 -12.31
CA ARG A 67 -21.71 23.04 -12.08
C ARG A 67 -22.94 22.21 -11.67
N CYS A 68 -23.53 22.58 -10.53
CA CYS A 68 -24.80 22.00 -10.08
C CYS A 68 -25.97 22.82 -10.62
N GLY A 69 -27.11 22.17 -10.88
CA GLY A 69 -28.37 22.85 -11.19
C GLY A 69 -28.86 23.79 -10.08
N CYS A 70 -28.36 23.65 -8.85
CA CYS A 70 -28.62 24.55 -7.71
C CYS A 70 -27.81 25.87 -7.78
N GLY A 71 -27.00 26.10 -8.84
CA GLY A 71 -26.17 27.28 -9.02
C GLY A 71 -24.77 27.19 -8.41
N LEU A 72 -24.47 26.13 -7.68
CA LEU A 72 -23.11 25.89 -7.14
C LEU A 72 -22.14 25.59 -8.26
N ASP A 73 -21.01 26.30 -8.26
CA ASP A 73 -19.92 26.13 -9.23
C ASP A 73 -18.62 25.81 -8.48
N ARG A 74 -17.94 24.71 -8.87
CA ARG A 74 -16.71 24.27 -8.21
C ARG A 74 -15.63 23.95 -9.22
N LEU A 75 -14.43 24.50 -9.00
CA LEU A 75 -13.23 24.15 -9.74
C LEU A 75 -12.45 23.10 -8.96
N VAL A 76 -12.07 22.03 -9.63
CA VAL A 76 -11.24 20.94 -9.06
C VAL A 76 -9.98 20.83 -9.89
N ALA A 77 -8.84 21.22 -9.32
CA ALA A 77 -7.55 21.10 -9.95
C ALA A 77 -7.17 19.65 -10.25
N PHE A 78 -6.50 19.42 -11.38
CA PHE A 78 -6.04 18.09 -11.72
C PHE A 78 -4.94 17.62 -10.79
N SER A 79 -4.94 16.32 -10.50
CA SER A 79 -3.92 15.64 -9.70
C SER A 79 -2.91 14.94 -10.60
N CYS A 80 -1.67 14.78 -10.14
CA CYS A 80 -0.62 14.11 -10.91
C CYS A 80 -0.91 12.61 -11.13
N LYS A 81 -1.77 12.01 -10.29
CA LYS A 81 -2.02 10.55 -10.24
C LYS A 81 -0.73 9.73 -10.06
N GLY A 82 0.37 10.39 -9.68
CA GLY A 82 1.67 9.78 -9.46
C GLY A 82 1.64 8.65 -8.44
N ARG A 83 2.53 7.68 -8.60
CA ARG A 83 2.69 6.55 -7.69
C ARG A 83 3.92 6.67 -6.80
N GLY A 84 4.75 7.70 -7.06
CA GLY A 84 5.96 7.97 -6.32
C GLY A 84 5.68 8.68 -4.99
N PHE A 85 6.25 9.86 -4.83
CA PHE A 85 6.30 10.56 -3.54
C PHE A 85 5.18 11.58 -3.30
N CYS A 86 4.24 11.77 -4.22
CA CYS A 86 3.13 12.70 -4.00
C CYS A 86 2.22 12.22 -2.86
N ALA A 87 2.38 12.81 -1.67
CA ALA A 87 1.62 12.43 -0.47
C ALA A 87 0.09 12.51 -0.66
N SER A 88 -0.40 13.49 -1.40
CA SER A 88 -1.84 13.64 -1.67
C SER A 88 -2.39 12.52 -2.56
N CYS A 89 -1.72 12.23 -3.68
CA CYS A 89 -2.16 11.16 -4.59
C CYS A 89 -1.92 9.77 -3.98
N GLY A 90 -0.81 9.59 -3.25
CA GLY A 90 -0.50 8.39 -2.50
C GLY A 90 -1.53 8.11 -1.40
N GLY A 91 -1.80 9.11 -0.54
CA GLY A 91 -2.77 9.00 0.55
C GLY A 91 -4.18 8.67 0.06
N ARG A 92 -4.65 9.34 -0.99
CA ARG A 92 -5.94 9.03 -1.61
C ARG A 92 -6.02 7.58 -2.09
N ARG A 93 -4.99 7.11 -2.79
CA ARG A 93 -4.94 5.74 -3.28
C ARG A 93 -4.84 4.71 -2.15
N MET A 94 -4.14 5.04 -1.07
CA MET A 94 -4.09 4.19 0.13
C MET A 94 -5.47 4.08 0.78
N ALA A 95 -6.20 5.20 0.93
CA ALA A 95 -7.55 5.19 1.47
C ALA A 95 -8.53 4.39 0.58
N GLU A 96 -8.48 4.58 -0.75
CA GLU A 96 -9.29 3.82 -1.70
C GLU A 96 -9.02 2.30 -1.62
N ARG A 97 -7.74 1.92 -1.48
CA ARG A 97 -7.36 0.50 -1.32
C ARG A 97 -7.79 -0.06 0.03
N ALA A 98 -7.63 0.70 1.10
CA ALA A 98 -8.06 0.27 2.43
C ALA A 98 -9.58 0.04 2.45
N ALA A 99 -10.36 0.97 1.92
CA ALA A 99 -11.81 0.81 1.78
C ALA A 99 -12.16 -0.44 0.95
N HIS A 100 -11.52 -0.62 -0.22
CA HIS A 100 -11.76 -1.81 -1.04
C HIS A 100 -11.44 -3.12 -0.31
N LEU A 101 -10.35 -3.17 0.46
CA LEU A 101 -10.01 -4.37 1.23
C LEU A 101 -11.05 -4.67 2.32
N VAL A 102 -11.53 -3.63 3.01
CA VAL A 102 -12.54 -3.78 4.08
C VAL A 102 -13.91 -4.10 3.51
N ASP A 103 -14.32 -3.42 2.44
CA ASP A 103 -15.69 -3.52 1.94
C ASP A 103 -15.92 -4.75 1.03
N HIS A 104 -14.85 -5.28 0.39
CA HIS A 104 -15.00 -6.27 -0.69
C HIS A 104 -14.07 -7.48 -0.60
N VAL A 105 -13.01 -7.44 0.19
CA VAL A 105 -12.01 -8.52 0.22
C VAL A 105 -12.01 -9.27 1.53
N PHE A 106 -11.96 -8.57 2.65
CA PHE A 106 -11.98 -9.20 3.97
C PHE A 106 -13.41 -9.45 4.43
N PRO A 107 -13.73 -10.69 4.84
CA PRO A 107 -14.96 -10.95 5.57
C PRO A 107 -14.89 -10.29 6.96
N ASP A 108 -16.05 -10.10 7.59
CA ASP A 108 -16.15 -9.56 8.97
C ASP A 108 -15.74 -10.63 10.00
N VAL A 109 -14.45 -10.92 10.04
CA VAL A 109 -13.80 -11.87 10.96
C VAL A 109 -12.47 -11.30 11.43
N PRO A 110 -11.90 -11.79 12.54
CA PRO A 110 -10.60 -11.34 13.02
C PRO A 110 -9.49 -11.52 11.98
N VAL A 111 -8.65 -10.50 11.84
CA VAL A 111 -7.49 -10.45 10.94
C VAL A 111 -6.24 -10.15 11.74
N ARG A 112 -5.17 -10.88 11.47
CA ARG A 112 -3.85 -10.70 12.09
C ARG A 112 -2.84 -10.22 11.07
N GLN A 113 -2.01 -9.25 11.48
CA GLN A 113 -0.86 -8.83 10.68
C GLN A 113 0.36 -9.68 11.02
N TRP A 114 0.97 -10.24 9.99
CA TRP A 114 2.28 -10.88 10.03
C TRP A 114 3.30 -10.01 9.33
N VAL A 115 4.49 -9.89 9.92
CA VAL A 115 5.58 -9.13 9.32
C VAL A 115 6.81 -10.03 9.22
N LEU A 116 7.26 -10.26 7.98
CA LEU A 116 8.51 -10.95 7.73
C LEU A 116 9.60 -9.93 7.42
N SER A 117 10.52 -9.74 8.35
CA SER A 117 11.76 -8.99 8.14
C SER A 117 12.86 -9.90 7.63
N LEU A 118 13.61 -9.43 6.64
CA LEU A 118 14.64 -10.22 5.99
C LEU A 118 16.06 -9.76 6.40
N PRO A 119 17.03 -10.67 6.47
CA PRO A 119 18.41 -10.32 6.79
C PRO A 119 18.95 -9.26 5.82
N PRO A 120 19.72 -8.26 6.28
CA PRO A 120 20.23 -7.18 5.44
C PRO A 120 20.95 -7.65 4.17
N ARG A 121 21.73 -8.73 4.27
CA ARG A 121 22.53 -9.30 3.17
C ARG A 121 21.73 -9.75 1.96
N ILE A 122 20.44 -10.11 2.13
CA ILE A 122 19.59 -10.57 1.02
C ILE A 122 18.59 -9.51 0.54
N ARG A 123 18.44 -8.40 1.27
CA ARG A 123 17.47 -7.33 0.93
C ARG A 123 17.75 -6.73 -0.44
N TYR A 124 19.03 -6.49 -0.76
CA TYR A 124 19.43 -5.94 -2.06
C TYR A 124 19.06 -6.89 -3.19
N LEU A 125 19.38 -8.18 -3.04
CA LEU A 125 19.03 -9.20 -4.02
C LEU A 125 17.51 -9.25 -4.27
N LEU A 126 16.71 -9.24 -3.21
CA LEU A 126 15.25 -9.30 -3.32
C LEU A 126 14.62 -8.01 -3.87
N ALA A 127 15.28 -6.88 -3.71
CA ALA A 127 14.84 -5.63 -4.31
C ALA A 127 14.92 -5.66 -5.84
N TRP A 128 15.92 -6.36 -6.40
CA TRP A 128 16.15 -6.47 -7.85
C TRP A 128 15.53 -7.73 -8.46
N ARG A 129 15.52 -8.85 -7.73
CA ARG A 129 15.02 -10.13 -8.21
C ARG A 129 13.57 -10.33 -7.76
N HIS A 130 12.63 -9.87 -8.60
CA HIS A 130 11.21 -9.95 -8.31
C HIS A 130 10.67 -11.39 -8.23
N ASP A 131 11.27 -12.32 -8.98
CA ASP A 131 10.99 -13.75 -8.94
C ASP A 131 11.30 -14.35 -7.57
N LEU A 132 12.49 -14.04 -7.02
CA LEU A 132 12.87 -14.49 -5.67
C LEU A 132 12.00 -13.83 -4.60
N CYS A 133 11.70 -12.54 -4.74
CA CYS A 133 10.81 -11.86 -3.81
C CYS A 133 9.41 -12.52 -3.78
N LYS A 134 8.85 -12.85 -4.96
CA LYS A 134 7.59 -13.60 -5.05
C LYS A 134 7.67 -14.99 -4.41
N ALA A 135 8.80 -15.69 -4.61
CA ALA A 135 9.01 -17.00 -3.99
C ALA A 135 9.00 -16.91 -2.45
N VAL A 136 9.68 -15.89 -1.88
CA VAL A 136 9.70 -15.64 -0.42
C VAL A 136 8.30 -15.32 0.10
N VAL A 137 7.53 -14.47 -0.58
CA VAL A 137 6.12 -14.21 -0.24
C VAL A 137 5.31 -15.51 -0.27
N GLY A 138 5.51 -16.34 -1.30
CA GLY A 138 4.84 -17.62 -1.43
C GLY A 138 5.19 -18.60 -0.30
N VAL A 139 6.45 -18.62 0.17
CA VAL A 139 6.86 -19.41 1.33
C VAL A 139 6.14 -18.92 2.58
N LEU A 140 6.21 -17.61 2.88
CA LEU A 140 5.53 -17.03 4.04
C LEU A 140 4.06 -17.42 4.08
N LEU A 141 3.34 -17.19 2.98
CA LEU A 141 1.90 -17.45 2.94
C LEU A 141 1.57 -18.94 3.05
N ARG A 142 2.37 -19.82 2.47
CA ARG A 142 2.19 -21.28 2.62
C ARG A 142 2.39 -21.72 4.07
N GLU A 143 3.45 -21.25 4.72
CA GLU A 143 3.76 -21.66 6.09
C GLU A 143 2.70 -21.14 7.08
N VAL A 144 2.29 -19.88 6.96
CA VAL A 144 1.23 -19.33 7.80
C VAL A 144 -0.09 -20.07 7.58
N ASN A 145 -0.48 -20.32 6.32
CA ASN A 145 -1.70 -21.08 6.04
C ASN A 145 -1.60 -22.54 6.48
N ARG A 146 -0.44 -23.20 6.33
CA ARG A 146 -0.21 -24.56 6.83
C ARG A 146 -0.43 -24.61 8.33
N HIS A 147 0.19 -23.72 9.07
CA HIS A 147 0.05 -23.61 10.53
C HIS A 147 -1.41 -23.45 10.96
N LEU A 148 -2.15 -22.51 10.36
CA LEU A 148 -3.57 -22.28 10.68
C LEU A 148 -4.43 -23.51 10.36
N ARG A 149 -4.17 -24.19 9.24
CA ARG A 149 -4.89 -25.41 8.84
C ARG A 149 -4.61 -26.59 9.77
N GLU A 150 -3.37 -26.79 10.20
CA GLU A 150 -2.99 -27.83 11.16
C GLU A 150 -3.69 -27.63 12.51
N ARG A 151 -3.70 -26.38 13.00
CA ARG A 151 -4.40 -26.05 14.25
C ARG A 151 -5.92 -26.25 14.15
N ALA A 152 -6.52 -25.87 13.03
CA ALA A 152 -7.94 -26.10 12.80
C ALA A 152 -8.25 -27.59 12.65
N GLY A 153 -7.40 -28.36 11.96
CA GLY A 153 -7.51 -29.81 11.85
C GLY A 153 -7.44 -30.51 13.20
N ALA A 154 -6.56 -30.07 14.11
CA ALA A 154 -6.49 -30.55 15.47
C ALA A 154 -7.78 -30.30 16.29
N GLN A 155 -8.62 -29.36 15.86
CA GLN A 155 -9.95 -29.05 16.42
C GLN A 155 -11.07 -29.82 15.68
N GLY A 156 -10.74 -30.72 14.76
CA GLY A 156 -11.71 -31.48 13.98
C GLY A 156 -12.29 -30.75 12.75
N VAL A 157 -11.75 -29.59 12.35
CA VAL A 157 -12.22 -28.86 11.17
C VAL A 157 -11.74 -29.59 9.91
N VAL A 158 -12.68 -29.98 9.05
CA VAL A 158 -12.41 -30.69 7.78
C VAL A 158 -12.23 -29.70 6.64
N ASP A 159 -11.23 -29.91 5.77
CA ASP A 159 -10.86 -29.08 4.61
C ASP A 159 -10.79 -27.57 4.91
N PRO A 160 -10.01 -27.16 5.93
CA PRO A 160 -9.90 -25.75 6.32
C PRO A 160 -9.23 -24.90 5.23
N ARG A 161 -9.79 -23.72 4.97
CA ARG A 161 -9.30 -22.75 3.97
C ARG A 161 -9.03 -21.41 4.64
N GLY A 162 -7.80 -20.91 4.54
CA GLY A 162 -7.40 -19.58 4.98
C GLY A 162 -7.45 -18.56 3.86
N GLY A 163 -7.25 -17.27 4.23
CA GLY A 163 -7.13 -16.17 3.30
C GLY A 163 -6.10 -15.16 3.77
N ALA A 164 -5.40 -14.52 2.83
CA ALA A 164 -4.39 -13.52 3.14
C ALA A 164 -4.21 -12.49 2.01
N VAL A 165 -3.84 -11.27 2.39
CA VAL A 165 -3.35 -10.23 1.49
C VAL A 165 -1.94 -9.85 1.91
N ALA A 166 -0.97 -10.00 1.01
CA ALA A 166 0.43 -9.67 1.29
C ALA A 166 0.89 -8.46 0.48
N VAL A 167 1.67 -7.59 1.12
CA VAL A 167 2.27 -6.39 0.53
C VAL A 167 3.77 -6.40 0.79
N VAL A 168 4.56 -6.23 -0.26
CA VAL A 168 6.01 -6.06 -0.15
C VAL A 168 6.33 -4.58 0.03
N GLN A 169 6.95 -4.23 1.15
CA GLN A 169 7.54 -2.93 1.39
C GLN A 169 9.05 -2.98 1.12
N ARG A 170 9.58 -2.01 0.37
CA ARG A 170 11.00 -2.02 -0.02
C ARG A 170 11.88 -1.11 0.84
N PHE A 171 11.28 -0.10 1.46
CA PHE A 171 12.01 0.93 2.20
C PHE A 171 11.58 0.99 3.65
N GLY A 172 12.52 1.28 4.52
CA GLY A 172 12.27 1.63 5.92
C GLY A 172 11.88 3.10 6.08
N GLY A 173 11.63 3.52 7.31
CA GLY A 173 11.22 4.89 7.63
C GLY A 173 12.23 5.98 7.27
N ALA A 174 13.52 5.64 7.19
CA ALA A 174 14.59 6.53 6.74
C ALA A 174 14.91 6.39 5.23
N LEU A 175 13.99 5.83 4.44
CA LEU A 175 14.16 5.53 3.01
C LEU A 175 15.32 4.57 2.70
N ASN A 176 15.92 3.97 3.71
CA ASN A 176 16.92 2.91 3.55
C ASN A 176 16.28 1.66 2.94
N LEU A 177 17.03 0.93 2.13
CA LEU A 177 16.57 -0.33 1.56
C LEU A 177 16.32 -1.36 2.67
N ASN A 178 15.06 -1.69 2.85
CA ASN A 178 14.58 -2.61 3.87
C ASN A 178 13.40 -3.42 3.33
N VAL A 179 13.71 -4.40 2.48
CA VAL A 179 12.68 -5.28 1.94
C VAL A 179 12.10 -6.12 3.07
N HIS A 180 10.81 -5.97 3.29
CA HIS A 180 10.03 -6.73 4.26
C HIS A 180 8.61 -6.92 3.74
N ILE A 181 7.91 -7.90 4.30
CA ILE A 181 6.59 -8.32 3.83
C ILE A 181 5.59 -8.14 4.95
N HIS A 182 4.52 -7.42 4.70
CA HIS A 182 3.34 -7.36 5.54
C HIS A 182 2.28 -8.29 4.96
N ALA A 183 1.74 -9.20 5.76
CA ALA A 183 0.63 -10.05 5.37
C ALA A 183 -0.53 -9.86 6.37
N LEU A 184 -1.68 -9.47 5.88
CA LEU A 184 -2.94 -9.50 6.60
C LEU A 184 -3.57 -10.85 6.36
N VAL A 185 -3.69 -11.65 7.40
CA VAL A 185 -4.16 -13.03 7.34
C VAL A 185 -5.38 -13.18 8.23
N LEU A 186 -6.39 -13.92 7.79
CA LEU A 186 -7.53 -14.25 8.65
C LEU A 186 -7.02 -15.00 9.88
N ASP A 187 -7.47 -14.61 11.08
CA ASP A 187 -7.06 -15.24 12.34
C ASP A 187 -7.85 -16.53 12.61
N GLY A 188 -7.95 -17.33 11.57
CA GLY A 188 -8.72 -18.56 11.53
C GLY A 188 -8.86 -19.07 10.10
N VAL A 189 -9.78 -20.00 9.94
CA VAL A 189 -10.06 -20.67 8.67
C VAL A 189 -11.56 -20.72 8.39
N PHE A 190 -11.94 -20.82 7.13
CA PHE A 190 -13.27 -21.18 6.70
C PHE A 190 -13.32 -22.66 6.37
N ALA A 191 -14.41 -23.32 6.77
CA ALA A 191 -14.74 -24.68 6.33
C ALA A 191 -16.24 -24.79 6.02
N ARG A 192 -16.62 -25.84 5.27
CA ARG A 192 -18.04 -26.12 5.04
C ARG A 192 -18.62 -26.82 6.26
N ALA A 193 -19.71 -26.29 6.78
CA ALA A 193 -20.53 -26.96 7.78
C ALA A 193 -21.38 -28.07 7.12
N GLU A 194 -22.02 -28.90 7.92
CA GLU A 194 -22.89 -30.02 7.45
C GLU A 194 -24.03 -29.53 6.54
N ASP A 195 -24.53 -28.31 6.76
CA ASP A 195 -25.56 -27.66 5.94
C ASP A 195 -25.02 -27.07 4.61
N GLY A 196 -23.72 -27.25 4.32
CA GLY A 196 -23.04 -26.75 3.13
C GLY A 196 -22.63 -25.27 3.19
N ARG A 197 -22.99 -24.54 4.24
CA ARG A 197 -22.58 -23.13 4.42
C ARG A 197 -21.12 -23.02 4.82
N LEU A 198 -20.50 -21.89 4.49
CA LEU A 198 -19.16 -21.57 4.98
C LEU A 198 -19.25 -21.02 6.40
N ALA A 199 -18.56 -21.66 7.33
CA ALA A 199 -18.42 -21.23 8.72
C ALA A 199 -16.97 -20.83 8.99
N PHE A 200 -16.79 -19.75 9.75
CA PHE A 200 -15.46 -19.31 10.22
C PHE A 200 -15.13 -20.01 11.54
N HIS A 201 -13.95 -20.61 11.61
CA HIS A 201 -13.37 -21.24 12.79
C HIS A 201 -12.15 -20.44 13.21
N ALA A 202 -12.27 -19.69 14.32
CA ALA A 202 -11.14 -18.98 14.89
C ALA A 202 -10.07 -19.96 15.37
N THR A 203 -8.81 -19.70 15.08
CA THR A 203 -7.70 -20.49 15.63
C THR A 203 -7.27 -19.90 16.98
N PRO A 204 -6.82 -20.74 17.93
CA PRO A 204 -6.25 -20.24 19.18
C PRO A 204 -5.12 -19.26 18.92
N GLY A 205 -5.00 -18.25 19.79
CA GLY A 205 -3.97 -17.23 19.68
C GLY A 205 -2.57 -17.83 19.55
N LEU A 206 -1.73 -17.19 18.72
CA LEU A 206 -0.33 -17.59 18.56
C LEU A 206 0.45 -17.32 19.84
N THR A 207 1.29 -18.26 20.19
CA THR A 207 2.27 -18.11 21.28
C THR A 207 3.64 -17.76 20.71
N ALA A 208 4.56 -17.32 21.56
CA ALA A 208 5.96 -17.09 21.15
C ALA A 208 6.62 -18.36 20.58
N ALA A 209 6.23 -19.54 21.07
CA ALA A 209 6.73 -20.82 20.59
C ALA A 209 6.26 -21.16 19.16
N ASP A 210 5.15 -20.61 18.73
CA ASP A 210 4.63 -20.82 17.36
C ASP A 210 5.40 -20.01 16.30
N VAL A 211 6.25 -19.06 16.71
CA VAL A 211 6.95 -18.11 15.82
C VAL A 211 8.47 -18.29 15.91
N ALA A 212 8.99 -19.06 16.85
CA ALA A 212 10.40 -19.38 17.03
C ALA A 212 10.85 -20.48 16.06
#